data_e74998b1e457294894fc70ba75cc6020
#
_entry.id   e74998b1e457294894fc70ba75cc6020
#
_cell.length_a   1.000
_cell.length_b   1.000
_cell.length_c   1.000
_cell.angle_alpha   90.00
_cell.angle_beta   90.00
_cell.angle_gamma   90.00
#
_symmetry.space_group_name_H-M   'P 1'
#
loop_
_entity.id
_entity.type
_entity.pdbx_description
1 polymer ?
#
loop_
_entity_poly.entity_id
_entity_poly.type
_entity_poly.pdbx_seq_one_letter_code
_entity_poly.pdbx_strand_id
1 'polypeptide(L)'
;MFGLIAPNPEASYDQAYEHTLFDIGYARDISSLAAAMTNMALHTQNMDSILATQAFIDPFGYQDSRLIARIPHVIANATQDYVLEAFEIDEITLSESMILNDSITIAKIPEGAAIVLHKDSVKLKIPENYPGTDLEWFQQKTIYKALEENQRQIAFHSGEIWEILYAGLLFGDGDFEKTLQFIINYGRDNDTVGAVAGMILGAKDGFDQLPSPMKEEVVRVHQEQLGIDLEALAEQLVGSWYPE
;
A
#
# COMPACT_ATOMS: atom_id res chain seq x y z
N MET A 1 6.10 -5.69 -15.14
CA MET A 1 6.81 -5.60 -16.44
C MET A 1 6.79 -4.17 -16.97
N PHE A 2 5.64 -3.59 -17.37
CA PHE A 2 5.59 -2.24 -17.97
C PHE A 2 6.13 -1.15 -17.04
N GLY A 3 5.94 -1.26 -15.72
CA GLY A 3 6.54 -0.36 -14.75
C GLY A 3 8.07 -0.32 -14.79
N LEU A 4 8.71 -1.40 -15.21
CA LEU A 4 10.18 -1.50 -15.22
C LEU A 4 10.83 -1.02 -16.53
N ILE A 5 10.11 -1.09 -17.67
CA ILE A 5 10.70 -0.86 -18.99
C ILE A 5 10.21 0.40 -19.70
N ALA A 6 9.12 0.98 -19.24
CA ALA A 6 8.60 2.20 -19.87
C ALA A 6 9.50 3.42 -19.53
N PRO A 7 9.62 4.39 -20.45
CA PRO A 7 10.52 5.53 -20.26
C PRO A 7 10.05 6.54 -19.20
N ASN A 8 8.78 6.50 -18.84
CA ASN A 8 8.18 7.38 -17.85
C ASN A 8 6.85 6.79 -17.34
N PRO A 9 6.27 7.30 -16.24
CA PRO A 9 5.04 6.79 -15.66
C PRO A 9 3.83 6.81 -16.59
N GLU A 10 3.66 7.83 -17.43
CA GLU A 10 2.56 7.92 -18.41
C GLU A 10 2.65 6.79 -19.43
N ALA A 11 3.83 6.58 -20.02
CA ALA A 11 4.04 5.49 -20.97
C ALA A 11 3.87 4.12 -20.30
N SER A 12 4.22 3.99 -19.03
CA SER A 12 3.99 2.79 -18.24
C SER A 12 2.50 2.50 -18.05
N TYR A 13 1.71 3.55 -17.73
CA TYR A 13 0.27 3.45 -17.63
C TYR A 13 -0.35 3.01 -18.96
N ASP A 14 -0.04 3.70 -20.06
CA ASP A 14 -0.60 3.42 -21.38
C ASP A 14 -0.33 1.99 -21.82
N GLN A 15 0.93 1.55 -21.73
CA GLN A 15 1.31 0.19 -22.10
C GLN A 15 0.62 -0.86 -21.22
N ALA A 16 0.57 -0.64 -19.92
CA ALA A 16 -0.14 -1.54 -19.02
C ALA A 16 -1.63 -1.59 -19.36
N TYR A 17 -2.26 -0.44 -19.59
CA TYR A 17 -3.67 -0.34 -19.94
C TYR A 17 -4.01 -1.08 -21.23
N GLU A 18 -3.19 -0.94 -22.26
CA GLU A 18 -3.41 -1.64 -23.54
C GLU A 18 -3.30 -3.16 -23.42
N HIS A 19 -2.44 -3.65 -22.53
CA HIS A 19 -2.13 -5.08 -22.42
C HIS A 19 -2.86 -5.79 -21.28
N THR A 20 -3.55 -5.08 -20.41
CA THR A 20 -4.36 -5.65 -19.33
C THR A 20 -5.70 -6.16 -19.89
N LEU A 21 -5.66 -7.32 -20.55
CA LEU A 21 -6.77 -7.83 -21.36
C LEU A 21 -7.88 -8.48 -20.52
N PHE A 22 -7.58 -8.93 -19.30
CA PHE A 22 -8.54 -9.64 -18.43
C PHE A 22 -9.24 -8.72 -17.45
N ASP A 23 -8.65 -7.57 -17.14
CA ASP A 23 -9.27 -6.57 -16.27
C ASP A 23 -10.30 -5.75 -17.06
N ILE A 24 -11.42 -5.46 -16.40
CA ILE A 24 -12.51 -4.66 -16.98
C ILE A 24 -12.87 -3.50 -16.06
N GLY A 25 -13.40 -2.44 -16.64
CA GLY A 25 -13.78 -1.25 -15.88
C GLY A 25 -12.56 -0.61 -15.21
N TYR A 26 -12.73 -0.10 -14.00
CA TYR A 26 -11.66 0.57 -13.26
C TYR A 26 -10.56 -0.38 -12.71
N ALA A 27 -10.77 -1.69 -12.74
CA ALA A 27 -9.71 -2.65 -12.42
C ALA A 27 -8.52 -2.50 -13.39
N ARG A 28 -8.81 -2.22 -14.66
CA ARG A 28 -7.80 -1.97 -15.68
C ARG A 28 -6.99 -0.69 -15.40
N ASP A 29 -7.66 0.35 -14.90
CA ASP A 29 -6.99 1.58 -14.48
C ASP A 29 -6.09 1.33 -13.26
N ILE A 30 -6.55 0.56 -12.27
CA ILE A 30 -5.77 0.22 -11.08
C ILE A 30 -4.49 -0.54 -11.43
N SER A 31 -4.58 -1.56 -12.29
CA SER A 31 -3.41 -2.30 -12.77
C SER A 31 -2.41 -1.38 -13.50
N SER A 32 -2.92 -0.42 -14.27
CA SER A 32 -2.11 0.55 -14.98
C SER A 32 -1.46 1.58 -14.07
N LEU A 33 -2.20 2.04 -13.05
CA LEU A 33 -1.67 2.94 -12.01
C LEU A 33 -0.59 2.26 -11.16
N ALA A 34 -0.76 0.98 -10.81
CA ALA A 34 0.28 0.22 -10.11
C ALA A 34 1.58 0.13 -10.94
N ALA A 35 1.47 -0.07 -12.26
CA ALA A 35 2.62 -0.04 -13.16
C ALA A 35 3.28 1.34 -13.20
N ALA A 36 2.48 2.42 -13.30
CA ALA A 36 2.97 3.78 -13.31
C ALA A 36 3.64 4.17 -11.98
N MET A 37 3.08 3.78 -10.83
CA MET A 37 3.70 3.99 -9.52
C MET A 37 5.02 3.24 -9.39
N THR A 38 5.10 2.01 -9.90
CA THR A 38 6.36 1.25 -9.94
C THR A 38 7.42 1.96 -10.81
N ASN A 39 7.01 2.50 -11.97
CA ASN A 39 7.92 3.27 -12.80
C ASN A 39 8.39 4.56 -12.11
N MET A 40 7.49 5.30 -11.45
CA MET A 40 7.87 6.49 -10.68
C MET A 40 8.86 6.12 -9.56
N ALA A 41 8.68 4.99 -8.90
CA ALA A 41 9.54 4.52 -7.83
C ALA A 41 11.00 4.23 -8.30
N LEU A 42 11.22 3.92 -9.57
CA LEU A 42 12.57 3.81 -10.15
C LEU A 42 13.28 5.17 -10.28
N HIS A 43 12.53 6.28 -10.26
CA HIS A 43 13.07 7.62 -10.50
C HIS A 43 13.12 8.51 -9.25
N THR A 44 12.46 8.11 -8.17
CA THR A 44 12.44 8.88 -6.91
C THR A 44 12.30 7.98 -5.69
N GLN A 45 12.88 8.42 -4.57
CA GLN A 45 12.67 7.79 -3.26
C GLN A 45 11.60 8.52 -2.43
N ASN A 46 10.99 9.57 -2.95
CA ASN A 46 9.97 10.34 -2.26
C ASN A 46 8.60 9.66 -2.43
N MET A 47 8.04 9.16 -1.31
CA MET A 47 6.75 8.46 -1.30
C MET A 47 5.60 9.36 -1.73
N ASP A 48 5.59 10.63 -1.37
CA ASP A 48 4.54 11.56 -1.79
C ASP A 48 4.48 11.67 -3.32
N SER A 49 5.65 11.72 -3.98
CA SER A 49 5.74 11.75 -5.43
C SER A 49 5.25 10.44 -6.07
N ILE A 50 5.56 9.29 -5.46
CA ILE A 50 5.10 7.99 -5.92
C ILE A 50 3.57 7.89 -5.78
N LEU A 51 3.03 8.25 -4.62
CA LEU A 51 1.59 8.23 -4.35
C LEU A 51 0.83 9.25 -5.20
N ALA A 52 1.39 10.44 -5.42
CA ALA A 52 0.79 11.47 -6.26
C ALA A 52 0.69 11.07 -7.73
N THR A 53 1.42 10.05 -8.18
CA THR A 53 1.37 9.55 -9.56
C THR A 53 -0.07 9.24 -10.00
N GLN A 54 -0.87 8.67 -9.10
CA GLN A 54 -2.27 8.37 -9.38
C GLN A 54 -3.13 9.61 -9.67
N ALA A 55 -2.76 10.77 -9.15
CA ALA A 55 -3.54 12.00 -9.28
C ALA A 55 -3.28 12.74 -10.60
N PHE A 56 -2.06 12.64 -11.14
CA PHE A 56 -1.69 13.38 -12.37
C PHE A 56 -1.70 12.53 -13.64
N ILE A 57 -1.68 11.20 -13.54
CA ILE A 57 -1.81 10.33 -14.69
C ILE A 57 -3.29 10.18 -15.02
N ASP A 58 -3.74 10.92 -16.00
CA ASP A 58 -5.10 10.84 -16.55
C ASP A 58 -5.05 11.03 -18.09
N PRO A 59 -4.38 10.10 -18.82
CA PRO A 59 -4.14 10.27 -20.24
C PRO A 59 -5.42 10.34 -21.09
N PHE A 60 -6.54 9.90 -20.53
CA PHE A 60 -7.83 9.91 -21.19
C PHE A 60 -8.78 11.00 -20.70
N GLY A 61 -8.35 11.89 -19.81
CA GLY A 61 -9.17 12.94 -19.21
C GLY A 61 -10.32 12.40 -18.37
N TYR A 62 -10.09 11.31 -17.64
CA TYR A 62 -11.12 10.62 -16.89
C TYR A 62 -11.55 11.34 -15.62
N GLN A 63 -10.68 12.16 -15.04
CA GLN A 63 -11.00 12.93 -13.85
C GLN A 63 -12.23 13.82 -14.05
N ASP A 64 -12.40 14.34 -15.27
CA ASP A 64 -13.49 15.25 -15.58
C ASP A 64 -14.69 14.60 -16.29
N SER A 65 -14.50 13.45 -16.96
CA SER A 65 -15.47 12.98 -17.94
C SER A 65 -16.11 11.62 -17.71
N ARG A 66 -15.49 10.71 -16.94
CA ARG A 66 -16.02 9.34 -16.80
C ARG A 66 -16.05 8.89 -15.34
N LEU A 67 -17.25 8.57 -14.84
CA LEU A 67 -17.48 8.12 -13.47
C LEU A 67 -16.68 6.87 -13.10
N ILE A 68 -16.55 5.90 -14.01
CA ILE A 68 -15.89 4.62 -13.75
C ILE A 68 -14.38 4.80 -13.56
N ALA A 69 -13.73 5.61 -14.39
CA ALA A 69 -12.30 5.82 -14.32
C ALA A 69 -11.87 6.76 -13.18
N ARG A 70 -12.82 7.50 -12.60
CA ARG A 70 -12.57 8.28 -11.38
C ARG A 70 -12.50 7.43 -10.12
N ILE A 71 -13.02 6.20 -10.15
CA ILE A 71 -13.10 5.34 -8.95
C ILE A 71 -11.72 5.12 -8.29
N PRO A 72 -10.63 4.79 -9.01
CA PRO A 72 -9.33 4.66 -8.38
C PRO A 72 -8.86 5.93 -7.66
N HIS A 73 -9.07 7.10 -8.24
CA HIS A 73 -8.72 8.39 -7.64
C HIS A 73 -9.57 8.71 -6.41
N VAL A 74 -10.87 8.41 -6.47
CA VAL A 74 -11.78 8.57 -5.33
C VAL A 74 -11.39 7.67 -4.17
N ILE A 75 -11.06 6.40 -4.46
CA ILE A 75 -10.59 5.45 -3.43
C ILE A 75 -9.28 5.96 -2.82
N ALA A 76 -8.30 6.32 -3.63
CA ALA A 76 -7.00 6.79 -3.14
C ALA A 76 -7.14 8.06 -2.28
N ASN A 77 -7.92 9.04 -2.72
CA ASN A 77 -8.13 10.28 -1.97
C ASN A 77 -8.87 10.02 -0.65
N ALA A 78 -9.94 9.22 -0.67
CA ALA A 78 -10.66 8.85 0.56
C ALA A 78 -9.75 8.07 1.53
N THR A 79 -8.89 7.20 1.00
CA THR A 79 -7.90 6.46 1.79
C THR A 79 -6.90 7.41 2.44
N GLN A 80 -6.40 8.37 1.68
CA GLN A 80 -5.50 9.40 2.20
C GLN A 80 -6.16 10.20 3.32
N ASP A 81 -7.40 10.61 3.14
CA ASP A 81 -8.13 11.41 4.13
C ASP A 81 -8.22 10.68 5.48
N TYR A 82 -8.70 9.44 5.52
CA TYR A 82 -8.84 8.72 6.81
C TYR A 82 -7.50 8.24 7.39
N VAL A 83 -6.46 8.04 6.57
CA VAL A 83 -5.12 7.74 7.10
C VAL A 83 -4.52 8.98 7.75
N LEU A 84 -4.65 10.16 7.12
CA LEU A 84 -4.20 11.41 7.71
C LEU A 84 -4.97 11.76 8.98
N GLU A 85 -6.30 11.55 9.02
CA GLU A 85 -7.09 11.68 10.26
C GLU A 85 -6.58 10.76 11.37
N ALA A 86 -6.19 9.53 11.04
CA ALA A 86 -5.60 8.63 12.03
C ALA A 86 -4.25 9.14 12.56
N PHE A 87 -3.45 9.81 11.73
CA PHE A 87 -2.18 10.42 12.14
C PHE A 87 -2.34 11.72 12.93
N GLU A 88 -3.49 12.39 12.88
CA GLU A 88 -3.81 13.53 13.76
C GLU A 88 -3.97 13.12 15.23
N ILE A 89 -4.15 11.82 15.51
CA ILE A 89 -4.17 11.28 16.86
C ILE A 89 -2.75 11.33 17.40
N ASP A 90 -2.55 12.14 18.43
CA ASP A 90 -1.25 12.36 19.07
C ASP A 90 -1.15 11.67 20.44
N GLU A 91 0.04 11.71 21.06
CA GLU A 91 0.29 11.13 22.39
C GLU A 91 -0.57 11.79 23.48
N ILE A 92 -0.97 13.05 23.33
CA ILE A 92 -1.81 13.77 24.30
C ILE A 92 -3.22 13.19 24.24
N THR A 93 -3.75 13.00 23.06
CA THR A 93 -5.05 12.37 22.83
C THR A 93 -5.06 10.94 23.37
N LEU A 94 -3.98 10.19 23.16
CA LEU A 94 -3.84 8.83 23.66
C LEU A 94 -3.70 8.79 25.19
N SER A 95 -2.98 9.74 25.79
CA SER A 95 -2.80 9.81 27.25
C SER A 95 -4.06 10.25 28.00
N GLU A 96 -4.95 10.97 27.36
CA GLU A 96 -6.27 11.32 27.89
C GLU A 96 -7.27 10.15 27.81
N SER A 97 -6.98 9.12 26.99
CA SER A 97 -7.72 7.86 26.98
C SER A 97 -7.27 7.00 28.16
N MET A 98 -8.22 6.48 28.95
CA MET A 98 -7.89 5.64 30.12
C MET A 98 -7.29 4.31 29.64
N ILE A 99 -5.99 4.10 29.97
CA ILE A 99 -5.36 2.78 29.86
C ILE A 99 -5.69 2.01 31.13
N LEU A 100 -6.59 1.04 31.03
CA LEU A 100 -6.95 0.14 32.14
C LEU A 100 -6.45 -1.27 31.82
N ASN A 101 -5.48 -1.76 32.60
CA ASN A 101 -4.97 -3.13 32.54
C ASN A 101 -4.52 -3.58 31.14
N ASP A 102 -3.55 -2.91 30.56
CA ASP A 102 -3.01 -3.17 29.21
C ASP A 102 -4.04 -3.09 28.07
N SER A 103 -5.14 -2.41 28.28
CA SER A 103 -6.20 -2.21 27.32
C SER A 103 -6.55 -0.74 27.20
N ILE A 104 -6.66 -0.23 25.97
CA ILE A 104 -7.04 1.16 25.71
C ILE A 104 -8.56 1.28 25.77
N THR A 105 -9.05 2.11 26.71
CA THR A 105 -10.46 2.54 26.72
C THR A 105 -10.47 4.02 26.32
N ILE A 106 -10.95 4.33 25.13
CA ILE A 106 -11.01 5.72 24.65
C ILE A 106 -12.10 6.45 25.40
N ALA A 107 -11.70 7.41 26.22
CA ALA A 107 -12.62 8.23 27.03
C ALA A 107 -12.98 9.57 26.36
N LYS A 108 -12.12 10.11 25.49
CA LYS A 108 -12.37 11.37 24.77
C LYS A 108 -11.70 11.35 23.41
N ILE A 109 -12.47 11.75 22.42
CA ILE A 109 -12.01 12.05 21.06
C ILE A 109 -12.21 13.54 20.85
N PRO A 110 -11.26 14.30 20.24
CA PRO A 110 -11.47 15.68 19.87
C PRO A 110 -12.74 15.83 19.02
N GLU A 111 -13.43 16.95 19.13
CA GLU A 111 -14.62 17.26 18.32
C GLU A 111 -14.25 17.17 16.83
N GLY A 112 -14.76 16.12 16.16
CA GLY A 112 -14.53 15.87 14.74
C GLY A 112 -14.02 14.47 14.42
N ALA A 113 -13.31 13.79 15.30
CA ALA A 113 -12.84 12.43 15.10
C ALA A 113 -13.74 11.43 15.85
N ALA A 114 -14.79 10.93 15.21
CA ALA A 114 -15.73 10.03 15.86
C ALA A 114 -15.34 8.57 15.69
N ILE A 115 -14.46 8.05 16.53
CA ILE A 115 -14.47 6.61 16.81
C ILE A 115 -15.47 6.38 17.94
N VAL A 116 -16.72 6.13 17.61
CA VAL A 116 -17.71 5.69 18.57
C VAL A 116 -17.44 4.22 18.89
N LEU A 117 -16.62 3.98 19.91
CA LEU A 117 -16.64 2.69 20.58
C LEU A 117 -17.94 2.61 21.38
N HIS A 118 -18.88 1.79 20.90
CA HIS A 118 -20.10 1.49 21.63
C HIS A 118 -19.81 0.99 23.05
N LYS A 119 -20.78 1.13 23.94
CA LYS A 119 -20.78 0.78 25.37
C LYS A 119 -20.31 -0.64 25.72
N ASP A 120 -20.20 -1.52 24.76
CA ASP A 120 -19.58 -2.84 24.87
C ASP A 120 -18.11 -2.71 24.40
N SER A 121 -17.31 -2.02 25.21
CA SER A 121 -15.91 -1.72 24.94
C SER A 121 -15.14 -3.00 24.58
N VAL A 122 -14.82 -3.16 23.31
CA VAL A 122 -13.79 -4.10 22.87
C VAL A 122 -12.49 -3.59 23.48
N LYS A 123 -11.98 -4.30 24.51
CA LYS A 123 -10.68 -4.00 25.09
C LYS A 123 -9.63 -4.37 24.04
N LEU A 124 -9.08 -3.37 23.39
CA LEU A 124 -7.97 -3.57 22.45
C LEU A 124 -6.70 -3.76 23.26
N LYS A 125 -6.17 -4.97 23.28
CA LYS A 125 -4.89 -5.25 23.92
C LYS A 125 -3.78 -5.07 22.88
N ILE A 126 -2.79 -4.22 23.21
CA ILE A 126 -1.59 -4.07 22.40
C ILE A 126 -0.79 -5.39 22.49
N PRO A 127 -0.41 -6.02 21.39
CA PRO A 127 0.41 -7.21 21.42
C PRO A 127 1.78 -6.93 22.04
N GLU A 128 2.27 -7.80 22.94
CA GLU A 128 3.56 -7.65 23.60
C GLU A 128 4.76 -7.57 22.63
N ASN A 129 4.59 -8.11 21.43
CA ASN A 129 5.59 -8.15 20.39
C ASN A 129 5.29 -7.17 19.24
N TYR A 130 4.43 -6.18 19.45
CA TYR A 130 4.21 -5.15 18.42
C TYR A 130 5.50 -4.33 18.22
N PRO A 131 6.00 -4.21 16.98
CA PRO A 131 7.32 -3.61 16.75
C PRO A 131 7.33 -2.08 16.83
N GLY A 132 6.16 -1.44 16.80
CA GLY A 132 6.00 0.02 16.87
C GLY A 132 5.64 0.53 18.26
N THR A 133 5.31 1.81 18.34
CA THR A 133 4.82 2.46 19.56
C THR A 133 3.33 2.18 19.80
N ASP A 134 2.85 2.44 21.02
CA ASP A 134 1.42 2.35 21.37
C ASP A 134 0.58 3.27 20.49
N LEU A 135 1.10 4.46 20.16
CA LEU A 135 0.47 5.41 19.25
C LEU A 135 0.34 4.85 17.84
N GLU A 136 1.42 4.30 17.26
CA GLU A 136 1.39 3.68 15.93
C GLU A 136 0.42 2.49 15.88
N TRP A 137 0.38 1.68 16.94
CA TRP A 137 -0.58 0.59 17.01
C TRP A 137 -2.02 1.11 16.98
N PHE A 138 -2.28 2.20 17.72
CA PHE A 138 -3.60 2.82 17.76
C PHE A 138 -3.99 3.43 16.42
N GLN A 139 -3.07 4.17 15.79
CA GLN A 139 -3.24 4.71 14.43
C GLN A 139 -3.53 3.60 13.42
N GLN A 140 -2.75 2.53 13.45
CA GLN A 140 -2.95 1.35 12.61
C GLN A 140 -4.33 0.72 12.80
N LYS A 141 -4.80 0.58 14.05
CA LYS A 141 -6.13 0.03 14.34
C LYS A 141 -7.26 0.94 13.87
N THR A 142 -7.06 2.25 13.92
CA THR A 142 -8.01 3.23 13.40
C THR A 142 -8.14 3.10 11.88
N ILE A 143 -7.02 2.98 11.17
CA ILE A 143 -7.01 2.75 9.73
C ILE A 143 -7.65 1.41 9.37
N TYR A 144 -7.33 0.34 10.11
CA TYR A 144 -7.94 -0.98 9.88
C TYR A 144 -9.46 -0.94 10.02
N LYS A 145 -9.99 -0.18 10.99
CA LYS A 145 -11.42 -0.02 11.14
C LYS A 145 -12.06 0.67 9.92
N ALA A 146 -11.44 1.71 9.38
CA ALA A 146 -11.90 2.36 8.16
C ALA A 146 -11.89 1.40 6.96
N LEU A 147 -10.82 0.61 6.81
CA LEU A 147 -10.72 -0.45 5.80
C LEU A 147 -11.83 -1.51 5.95
N GLU A 148 -12.13 -1.94 7.19
CA GLU A 148 -13.20 -2.90 7.49
C GLU A 148 -14.59 -2.35 7.11
N GLU A 149 -14.85 -1.08 7.35
CA GLU A 149 -16.11 -0.41 6.98
C GLU A 149 -16.30 -0.30 5.46
N ASN A 150 -15.20 -0.29 4.70
CA ASN A 150 -15.19 -0.21 3.24
C ASN A 150 -15.03 -1.57 2.54
N GLN A 151 -14.96 -2.68 3.26
CA GLN A 151 -14.75 -4.01 2.69
C GLN A 151 -15.76 -4.35 1.59
N ARG A 152 -15.25 -4.97 0.54
CA ARG A 152 -16.08 -5.52 -0.55
C ARG A 152 -16.52 -6.95 -0.23
N GLN A 153 -17.51 -7.46 -0.96
CA GLN A 153 -17.99 -8.84 -0.76
C GLN A 153 -16.91 -9.90 -1.02
N ILE A 154 -15.96 -9.60 -1.90
CA ILE A 154 -14.86 -10.49 -2.26
C ILE A 154 -13.52 -9.81 -1.97
N ALA A 155 -12.60 -10.55 -1.31
CA ALA A 155 -11.32 -10.01 -0.86
C ALA A 155 -10.39 -9.57 -2.01
N PHE A 156 -10.45 -10.25 -3.16
CA PHE A 156 -9.64 -9.95 -4.35
C PHE A 156 -10.29 -8.91 -5.29
N HIS A 157 -11.21 -8.11 -4.77
CA HIS A 157 -11.79 -7.02 -5.55
C HIS A 157 -10.76 -5.90 -5.73
N SER A 158 -10.48 -5.51 -6.96
CA SER A 158 -9.40 -4.55 -7.29
C SER A 158 -9.47 -3.23 -6.51
N GLY A 159 -10.68 -2.71 -6.27
CA GLY A 159 -10.86 -1.50 -5.46
C GLY A 159 -10.49 -1.69 -3.99
N GLU A 160 -10.66 -2.89 -3.43
CA GLU A 160 -10.22 -3.21 -2.07
C GLU A 160 -8.70 -3.40 -2.02
N ILE A 161 -8.14 -4.12 -3.00
CA ILE A 161 -6.68 -4.26 -3.15
C ILE A 161 -6.00 -2.88 -3.24
N TRP A 162 -6.57 -1.98 -4.04
CA TRP A 162 -6.07 -0.63 -4.22
C TRP A 162 -6.13 0.20 -2.93
N GLU A 163 -7.23 0.11 -2.20
CA GLU A 163 -7.42 0.80 -0.92
C GLU A 163 -6.43 0.31 0.15
N ILE A 164 -6.28 -1.01 0.31
CA ILE A 164 -5.32 -1.59 1.27
C ILE A 164 -3.88 -1.25 0.89
N LEU A 165 -3.54 -1.33 -0.38
CA LEU A 165 -2.22 -0.95 -0.90
C LEU A 165 -1.90 0.50 -0.56
N TYR A 166 -2.82 1.41 -0.86
CA TYR A 166 -2.63 2.84 -0.65
C TYR A 166 -2.51 3.18 0.84
N ALA A 167 -3.36 2.57 1.68
CA ALA A 167 -3.28 2.71 3.13
C ALA A 167 -1.95 2.18 3.70
N GLY A 168 -1.49 1.04 3.22
CA GLY A 168 -0.22 0.45 3.65
C GLY A 168 1.00 1.30 3.27
N LEU A 169 1.03 1.82 2.04
CA LEU A 169 2.10 2.71 1.58
C LEU A 169 2.13 4.02 2.35
N LEU A 170 0.97 4.62 2.65
CA LEU A 170 0.87 5.82 3.50
C LEU A 170 1.31 5.54 4.93
N PHE A 171 0.82 4.46 5.55
CA PHE A 171 1.18 4.11 6.93
C PHE A 171 2.67 3.79 7.09
N GLY A 172 3.23 3.10 6.12
CA GLY A 172 4.65 2.72 6.12
C GLY A 172 5.60 3.85 5.80
N ASP A 173 5.14 4.91 5.15
CA ASP A 173 5.94 6.07 4.71
C ASP A 173 7.24 5.66 3.99
N GLY A 174 7.14 4.66 3.14
CA GLY A 174 8.27 4.14 2.38
C GLY A 174 9.17 3.15 3.11
N ASP A 175 8.89 2.81 4.37
CA ASP A 175 9.55 1.70 5.06
C ASP A 175 8.98 0.37 4.56
N PHE A 176 9.87 -0.50 4.06
CA PHE A 176 9.50 -1.77 3.46
C PHE A 176 8.85 -2.73 4.46
N GLU A 177 9.48 -2.92 5.63
CA GLU A 177 8.99 -3.86 6.63
C GLU A 177 7.69 -3.38 7.27
N LYS A 178 7.62 -2.10 7.62
CA LYS A 178 6.42 -1.48 8.22
C LYS A 178 5.22 -1.55 7.28
N THR A 179 5.43 -1.28 5.99
CA THR A 179 4.38 -1.39 4.97
C THR A 179 3.88 -2.82 4.84
N LEU A 180 4.79 -3.79 4.69
CA LEU A 180 4.39 -5.19 4.57
C LEU A 180 3.74 -5.73 5.83
N GLN A 181 4.23 -5.37 7.02
CA GLN A 181 3.61 -5.76 8.29
C GLN A 181 2.19 -5.21 8.41
N PHE A 182 1.97 -3.95 8.01
CA PHE A 182 0.63 -3.39 7.97
C PHE A 182 -0.30 -4.20 7.07
N ILE A 183 0.10 -4.47 5.83
CA ILE A 183 -0.69 -5.19 4.83
C ILE A 183 -0.98 -6.63 5.29
N ILE A 184 0.05 -7.36 5.72
CA ILE A 184 -0.07 -8.76 6.14
C ILE A 184 -0.96 -8.90 7.39
N ASN A 185 -0.79 -8.01 8.37
CA ASN A 185 -1.57 -8.05 9.61
C ASN A 185 -3.04 -7.64 9.42
N TYR A 186 -3.36 -6.86 8.38
CA TYR A 186 -4.74 -6.58 8.02
C TYR A 186 -5.44 -7.83 7.48
N GLY A 187 -4.76 -8.61 6.65
CA GLY A 187 -5.31 -9.83 6.06
C GLY A 187 -6.00 -9.57 4.72
N ARG A 188 -7.12 -10.24 4.49
CA ARG A 188 -7.86 -10.24 3.21
C ARG A 188 -7.00 -10.84 2.08
N ASP A 189 -6.86 -10.17 0.93
CA ASP A 189 -6.00 -10.59 -0.19
C ASP A 189 -4.56 -10.05 0.00
N ASN A 190 -3.98 -10.32 1.16
CA ASN A 190 -2.72 -9.74 1.60
C ASN A 190 -1.49 -10.18 0.80
N ASP A 191 -1.52 -11.34 0.16
CA ASP A 191 -0.46 -11.82 -0.72
C ASP A 191 -0.39 -11.00 -2.02
N THR A 192 -1.54 -10.72 -2.64
CA THR A 192 -1.61 -9.84 -3.82
C THR A 192 -1.17 -8.41 -3.46
N VAL A 193 -1.74 -7.84 -2.40
CA VAL A 193 -1.41 -6.46 -1.97
C VAL A 193 0.06 -6.36 -1.58
N GLY A 194 0.58 -7.35 -0.82
CA GLY A 194 1.98 -7.41 -0.43
C GLY A 194 2.94 -7.53 -1.62
N ALA A 195 2.56 -8.30 -2.65
CA ALA A 195 3.37 -8.42 -3.86
C ALA A 195 3.47 -7.06 -4.61
N VAL A 196 2.35 -6.34 -4.75
CA VAL A 196 2.36 -5.02 -5.42
C VAL A 196 3.12 -3.98 -4.59
N ALA A 197 2.92 -3.94 -3.27
CA ALA A 197 3.67 -3.06 -2.39
C ALA A 197 5.18 -3.36 -2.44
N GLY A 198 5.55 -4.64 -2.38
CA GLY A 198 6.95 -5.08 -2.50
C GLY A 198 7.59 -4.71 -3.84
N MET A 199 6.82 -4.75 -4.93
CA MET A 199 7.28 -4.32 -6.25
C MET A 199 7.57 -2.80 -6.28
N ILE A 200 6.67 -1.98 -5.73
CA ILE A 200 6.83 -0.52 -5.69
C ILE A 200 8.01 -0.13 -4.78
N LEU A 201 8.04 -0.68 -3.56
CA LEU A 201 9.11 -0.36 -2.61
C LEU A 201 10.46 -0.94 -3.03
N GLY A 202 10.48 -2.13 -3.61
CA GLY A 202 11.71 -2.71 -4.18
C GLY A 202 12.26 -1.90 -5.34
N ALA A 203 11.40 -1.32 -6.19
CA ALA A 203 11.80 -0.40 -7.25
C ALA A 203 12.34 0.92 -6.67
N LYS A 204 11.76 1.41 -5.56
CA LYS A 204 12.19 2.63 -4.86
C LYS A 204 13.57 2.45 -4.20
N ASP A 205 13.76 1.38 -3.44
CA ASP A 205 14.92 1.21 -2.59
C ASP A 205 16.06 0.47 -3.29
N GLY A 206 15.75 -0.39 -4.25
CA GLY A 206 16.69 -1.29 -4.88
C GLY A 206 17.02 -2.53 -4.02
N PHE A 207 17.56 -3.55 -4.67
CA PHE A 207 17.80 -4.87 -4.06
C PHE A 207 18.69 -4.82 -2.80
N ASP A 208 19.69 -3.97 -2.79
CA ASP A 208 20.66 -3.92 -1.68
C ASP A 208 20.04 -3.37 -0.39
N GLN A 209 19.04 -2.55 -0.48
CA GLN A 209 18.36 -1.93 0.67
C GLN A 209 17.25 -2.81 1.26
N LEU A 210 16.84 -3.87 0.57
CA LEU A 210 15.82 -4.78 1.08
C LEU A 210 16.29 -5.51 2.33
N PRO A 211 15.40 -5.83 3.29
CA PRO A 211 15.73 -6.53 4.53
C PRO A 211 16.45 -7.86 4.27
N SER A 212 17.69 -7.99 4.74
CA SER A 212 18.57 -9.15 4.44
C SER A 212 17.91 -10.50 4.71
N PRO A 213 17.24 -10.76 5.85
CA PRO A 213 16.65 -12.07 6.10
C PRO A 213 15.58 -12.46 5.07
N MET A 214 14.75 -11.51 4.64
CA MET A 214 13.71 -11.74 3.61
C MET A 214 14.35 -11.97 2.24
N LYS A 215 15.27 -11.10 1.86
CA LYS A 215 15.99 -11.14 0.59
C LYS A 215 16.74 -12.48 0.42
N GLU A 216 17.54 -12.85 1.40
CA GLU A 216 18.33 -14.09 1.39
C GLU A 216 17.41 -15.33 1.27
N GLU A 217 16.31 -15.36 2.00
CA GLU A 217 15.38 -16.48 1.95
C GLU A 217 14.68 -16.58 0.59
N VAL A 218 14.22 -15.45 0.02
CA VAL A 218 13.60 -15.43 -1.31
C VAL A 218 14.58 -15.91 -2.39
N VAL A 219 15.82 -15.40 -2.39
CA VAL A 219 16.86 -15.83 -3.33
C VAL A 219 17.15 -17.31 -3.17
N ARG A 220 17.33 -17.78 -1.93
CA ARG A 220 17.61 -19.19 -1.63
C ARG A 220 16.48 -20.11 -2.12
N VAL A 221 15.23 -19.79 -1.82
CA VAL A 221 14.07 -20.60 -2.23
C VAL A 221 13.95 -20.66 -3.76
N HIS A 222 14.12 -19.55 -4.45
CA HIS A 222 14.10 -19.54 -5.91
C HIS A 222 15.21 -20.39 -6.50
N GLN A 223 16.44 -20.26 -6.00
CA GLN A 223 17.57 -21.02 -6.48
C GLN A 223 17.43 -22.52 -6.19
N GLU A 224 17.13 -22.90 -4.94
CA GLU A 224 17.13 -24.30 -4.51
C GLU A 224 15.88 -25.07 -4.91
N GLN A 225 14.71 -24.46 -4.87
CA GLN A 225 13.44 -25.15 -5.10
C GLN A 225 12.88 -24.97 -6.50
N LEU A 226 13.11 -23.82 -7.12
CA LEU A 226 12.57 -23.48 -8.45
C LEU A 226 13.66 -23.55 -9.55
N GLY A 227 14.93 -23.61 -9.18
CA GLY A 227 16.06 -23.58 -10.13
C GLY A 227 16.19 -22.24 -10.86
N ILE A 228 15.69 -21.16 -10.26
CA ILE A 228 15.70 -19.82 -10.82
C ILE A 228 16.76 -18.98 -10.09
N ASP A 229 17.75 -18.52 -10.82
CA ASP A 229 18.70 -17.51 -10.36
C ASP A 229 18.11 -16.11 -10.64
N LEU A 230 17.62 -15.46 -9.57
CA LEU A 230 16.95 -14.16 -9.70
C LEU A 230 17.90 -13.04 -10.10
N GLU A 231 19.17 -13.09 -9.66
CA GLU A 231 20.16 -12.07 -9.99
C GLU A 231 20.55 -12.18 -11.46
N ALA A 232 20.86 -13.39 -11.93
CA ALA A 232 21.15 -13.63 -13.34
C ALA A 232 19.96 -13.28 -14.24
N LEU A 233 18.72 -13.55 -13.80
CA LEU A 233 17.53 -13.18 -14.53
C LEU A 233 17.38 -11.65 -14.61
N ALA A 234 17.62 -10.93 -13.53
CA ALA A 234 17.58 -9.48 -13.51
C ALA A 234 18.63 -8.87 -14.45
N GLU A 235 19.87 -9.37 -14.43
CA GLU A 235 20.94 -8.94 -15.35
C GLU A 235 20.56 -9.16 -16.80
N GLN A 236 19.99 -10.31 -17.15
CA GLN A 236 19.53 -10.61 -18.51
C GLN A 236 18.41 -9.67 -18.94
N LEU A 237 17.47 -9.36 -18.07
CA LEU A 237 16.39 -8.42 -18.37
C LEU A 237 16.91 -7.01 -18.61
N VAL A 238 17.79 -6.52 -17.73
CA VAL A 238 18.41 -5.19 -17.89
C VAL A 238 19.21 -5.13 -19.19
N GLY A 239 20.07 -6.11 -19.46
CA GLY A 239 20.84 -6.16 -20.71
C GLY A 239 19.99 -6.25 -21.99
N SER A 240 18.78 -6.83 -21.87
CA SER A 240 17.83 -6.92 -23.00
C SER A 240 17.10 -5.61 -23.28
N TRP A 241 16.78 -4.86 -22.22
CA TRP A 241 15.97 -3.65 -22.31
C TRP A 241 16.80 -2.37 -22.43
N TYR A 242 18.01 -2.38 -21.90
CA TYR A 242 18.96 -1.28 -21.92
C TYR A 242 20.30 -1.74 -22.54
N PRO A 243 20.33 -2.09 -23.84
CA PRO A 243 21.60 -2.46 -24.48
C PRO A 243 22.53 -1.25 -24.48
N GLU A 244 23.83 -1.50 -24.15
CA GLU A 244 24.90 -0.48 -24.15
C GLU A 244 25.09 0.19 -25.51
#